data_e0c713793f1dbad058b27462cfced821
#
_entry.id   e0c713793f1dbad058b27462cfced821
#
_cell.length_a   1.000
_cell.length_b   1.000
_cell.length_c   1.000
_cell.angle_alpha   90.00
_cell.angle_beta   90.00
_cell.angle_gamma   90.00
#
_symmetry.space_group_name_H-M   'P 1'
#
loop_
_entity.id
_entity.type
_entity.pdbx_description
1 polymer ?
#
loop_
_entity_poly.entity_id
_entity_poly.type
_entity_poly.pdbx_seq_one_letter_code
_entity_poly.pdbx_strand_id
1 'polypeptide(L)'
;MPTIQRIEQAMNFKPLATVPCNNDLLAENYIDDGRQLWLIDYEYSGNNDPTFELGNTCQEMQFSNSQISEVCAAYFGDALPGMIARMKLNMIMSDVGWGLWAAIQAKISTIDFDFWGWAIERWGRAQEKMDSAEFSKWMKDVAS
;
A
#
# COMPACT_ATOMS: atom_id res chain seq x y z
N MET A 1 10.09 9.95 -10.43
CA MET A 1 9.53 10.95 -9.50
C MET A 1 8.31 11.71 -10.05
N PRO A 2 8.24 12.20 -11.30
CA PRO A 2 7.02 12.90 -11.77
C PRO A 2 5.71 12.12 -11.61
N THR A 3 5.75 10.79 -11.83
CA THR A 3 4.55 9.93 -11.71
C THR A 3 4.05 9.83 -10.27
N ILE A 4 4.94 9.71 -9.28
CA ILE A 4 4.57 9.66 -7.85
C ILE A 4 3.90 10.97 -7.42
N GLN A 5 4.43 12.11 -7.84
CA GLN A 5 3.79 13.41 -7.55
C GLN A 5 2.40 13.51 -8.18
N ARG A 6 2.18 12.95 -9.39
CA ARG A 6 0.85 12.92 -10.02
C ARG A 6 -0.13 12.04 -9.24
N ILE A 7 0.31 10.88 -8.71
CA ILE A 7 -0.50 10.03 -7.84
C ILE A 7 -0.93 10.81 -6.61
N GLU A 8 0.02 11.45 -5.92
CA GLU A 8 -0.24 12.29 -4.74
C GLU A 8 -1.26 13.39 -5.05
N GLN A 9 -1.07 14.13 -6.14
CA GLN A 9 -1.99 15.20 -6.56
C GLN A 9 -3.40 14.66 -6.84
N ALA A 10 -3.52 13.51 -7.51
CA ALA A 10 -4.82 12.89 -7.81
C ALA A 10 -5.55 12.44 -6.53
N MET A 11 -4.83 11.86 -5.56
CA MET A 11 -5.41 11.49 -4.27
C MET A 11 -5.80 12.70 -3.42
N ASN A 12 -5.04 13.79 -3.50
CA ASN A 12 -5.31 15.03 -2.77
C ASN A 12 -6.46 15.85 -3.37
N PHE A 13 -6.98 15.50 -4.53
CA PHE A 13 -8.16 16.16 -5.10
C PHE A 13 -9.43 15.88 -4.28
N LYS A 14 -9.58 14.67 -3.75
CA LYS A 14 -10.63 14.27 -2.81
C LYS A 14 -9.99 13.55 -1.61
N PRO A 15 -9.36 14.26 -0.68
CA PRO A 15 -8.69 13.63 0.45
C PRO A 15 -9.71 12.94 1.36
N LEU A 16 -9.35 11.77 1.88
CA LEU A 16 -10.10 11.12 2.93
C LEU A 16 -9.68 11.65 4.32
N ALA A 17 -10.57 11.52 5.28
CA ALA A 17 -10.19 11.73 6.67
C ALA A 17 -9.16 10.68 7.08
N THR A 18 -8.12 11.10 7.77
CA THR A 18 -7.12 10.17 8.31
C THR A 18 -7.69 9.40 9.50
N VAL A 19 -7.25 8.16 9.64
CA VAL A 19 -7.62 7.25 10.72
C VAL A 19 -6.36 6.67 11.35
N PRO A 20 -6.43 6.13 12.59
CA PRO A 20 -5.31 5.35 13.15
C PRO A 20 -5.02 4.15 12.26
N CYS A 21 -3.77 4.03 11.81
CA CYS A 21 -3.25 2.97 10.97
C CYS A 21 -2.02 2.32 11.62
N ASN A 22 -1.79 1.04 11.34
CA ASN A 22 -0.54 0.37 11.71
C ASN A 22 0.61 0.84 10.80
N ASN A 23 0.34 1.02 9.50
CA ASN A 23 1.25 1.44 8.43
C ASN A 23 2.34 0.42 8.03
N ASP A 24 2.50 -0.68 8.75
CA ASP A 24 3.51 -1.73 8.48
C ASP A 24 2.84 -3.12 8.46
N LEU A 25 2.01 -3.34 7.47
CA LEU A 25 1.18 -4.54 7.36
C LEU A 25 1.84 -5.66 6.55
N LEU A 26 3.07 -6.02 6.93
CA LEU A 26 3.73 -7.24 6.47
C LEU A 26 2.90 -8.47 6.85
N ALA A 27 2.95 -9.53 6.03
CA ALA A 27 2.22 -10.77 6.30
C ALA A 27 2.59 -11.39 7.65
N GLU A 28 3.85 -11.24 8.06
CA GLU A 28 4.41 -11.71 9.32
C GLU A 28 3.83 -11.01 10.55
N ASN A 29 3.24 -9.82 10.38
CA ASN A 29 2.60 -9.08 11.47
C ASN A 29 1.16 -9.53 11.75
N TYR A 30 0.63 -10.49 10.98
CA TYR A 30 -0.67 -11.11 11.21
C TYR A 30 -0.49 -12.50 11.82
N ILE A 31 -0.88 -12.66 13.08
CA ILE A 31 -0.79 -13.93 13.82
C ILE A 31 -2.17 -14.54 13.94
N ASP A 32 -2.37 -15.71 13.32
CA ASP A 32 -3.57 -16.52 13.47
C ASP A 32 -3.34 -17.57 14.58
N ASP A 33 -4.12 -17.49 15.66
CA ASP A 33 -4.08 -18.47 16.76
C ASP A 33 -5.14 -19.59 16.61
N GLY A 34 -5.80 -19.66 15.46
CA GLY A 34 -6.88 -20.58 15.15
C GLY A 34 -8.25 -20.19 15.73
N ARG A 35 -8.37 -19.04 16.40
CA ARG A 35 -9.60 -18.46 16.95
C ARG A 35 -9.82 -17.05 16.47
N GLN A 36 -8.75 -16.27 16.38
CA GLN A 36 -8.78 -14.90 15.91
C GLN A 36 -7.45 -14.53 15.27
N LEU A 37 -7.50 -13.51 14.46
CA LEU A 37 -6.33 -12.89 13.83
C LEU A 37 -5.86 -11.73 14.70
N TRP A 38 -4.59 -11.75 15.07
CA TRP A 38 -3.92 -10.70 15.81
C TRP A 38 -3.06 -9.88 14.86
N LEU A 39 -3.11 -8.57 14.99
CA LEU A 39 -2.15 -7.68 14.35
C LEU A 39 -1.16 -7.22 15.41
N ILE A 40 0.13 -7.34 15.10
CA ILE A 40 1.24 -6.96 15.98
C ILE A 40 2.12 -5.91 15.29
N ASP A 41 3.16 -5.46 15.97
CA ASP A 41 4.16 -4.52 15.48
C ASP A 41 3.59 -3.16 15.05
N TYR A 42 3.40 -2.29 16.05
CA TYR A 42 2.80 -0.98 15.89
C TYR A 42 3.80 0.18 15.90
N GLU A 43 5.11 -0.08 15.67
CA GLU A 43 6.15 0.94 15.80
C GLU A 43 6.03 2.07 14.76
N TYR A 44 5.44 1.80 13.59
CA TYR A 44 5.17 2.78 12.54
C TYR A 44 3.75 3.36 12.59
N SER A 45 2.99 3.06 13.64
CA SER A 45 1.59 3.47 13.74
C SER A 45 1.43 4.98 13.80
N GLY A 46 0.39 5.46 13.13
CA GLY A 46 0.05 6.87 13.09
C GLY A 46 -1.23 7.12 12.30
N ASN A 47 -1.68 8.36 12.27
CA ASN A 47 -2.82 8.73 11.46
C ASN A 47 -2.43 8.76 9.98
N ASN A 48 -3.18 8.03 9.15
CA ASN A 48 -2.95 7.96 7.72
C ASN A 48 -4.27 7.79 6.94
N ASP A 49 -4.21 7.85 5.62
CA ASP A 49 -5.30 7.52 4.71
C ASP A 49 -5.68 6.02 4.89
N PRO A 50 -6.94 5.68 5.21
CA PRO A 50 -7.34 4.28 5.37
C PRO A 50 -7.05 3.41 4.14
N THR A 51 -7.06 4.00 2.94
CA THR A 51 -6.73 3.26 1.72
C THR A 51 -5.24 2.97 1.57
N PHE A 52 -4.36 3.69 2.29
CA PHE A 52 -2.96 3.29 2.41
C PHE A 52 -2.83 2.01 3.23
N GLU A 53 -3.50 1.94 4.37
CA GLU A 53 -3.56 0.75 5.23
C GLU A 53 -4.05 -0.47 4.46
N LEU A 54 -5.21 -0.35 3.79
CA LEU A 54 -5.78 -1.42 2.98
C LEU A 54 -4.93 -1.77 1.77
N GLY A 55 -4.35 -0.76 1.10
CA GLY A 55 -3.45 -0.95 -0.04
C GLY A 55 -2.16 -1.66 0.36
N ASN A 56 -1.56 -1.28 1.49
CA ASN A 56 -0.38 -1.94 2.04
C ASN A 56 -0.68 -3.42 2.33
N THR A 57 -1.78 -3.73 3.04
CA THR A 57 -2.23 -5.12 3.26
C THR A 57 -2.37 -5.89 1.93
N CYS A 58 -3.09 -5.33 0.97
CA CYS A 58 -3.31 -6.00 -0.32
C CYS A 58 -2.00 -6.24 -1.08
N GLN A 59 -1.03 -5.32 -0.94
CA GLN A 59 0.27 -5.41 -1.57
C GLN A 59 1.13 -6.50 -0.92
N GLU A 60 1.20 -6.53 0.40
CA GLU A 60 2.02 -7.49 1.14
C GLU A 60 1.47 -8.92 1.05
N MET A 61 0.15 -9.08 1.05
CA MET A 61 -0.54 -10.36 0.87
C MET A 61 -0.64 -10.79 -0.60
N GLN A 62 -0.22 -9.96 -1.56
CA GLN A 62 -0.31 -10.20 -3.01
C GLN A 62 -1.74 -10.56 -3.45
N PHE A 63 -2.72 -9.82 -2.96
CA PHE A 63 -4.13 -10.07 -3.22
C PHE A 63 -4.50 -9.85 -4.70
N SER A 64 -5.33 -10.75 -5.23
CA SER A 64 -5.95 -10.63 -6.55
C SER A 64 -6.93 -9.45 -6.62
N ASN A 65 -7.31 -9.06 -7.82
CA ASN A 65 -8.30 -7.98 -8.02
C ASN A 65 -9.64 -8.25 -7.33
N SER A 66 -10.10 -9.52 -7.27
CA SER A 66 -11.32 -9.88 -6.54
C SER A 66 -11.15 -9.68 -5.03
N GLN A 67 -10.04 -10.14 -4.46
CA GLN A 67 -9.75 -9.97 -3.04
C GLN A 67 -9.60 -8.49 -2.65
N ILE A 68 -8.97 -7.66 -3.49
CA ILE A 68 -8.91 -6.20 -3.27
C ILE A 68 -10.32 -5.58 -3.24
N SER A 69 -11.22 -6.03 -4.13
CA SER A 69 -12.62 -5.58 -4.12
C SER A 69 -13.37 -6.04 -2.86
N GLU A 70 -13.11 -7.26 -2.38
CA GLU A 70 -13.68 -7.79 -1.12
C GLU A 70 -13.19 -6.98 0.08
N VAL A 71 -11.89 -6.68 0.17
CA VAL A 71 -11.31 -5.82 1.23
C VAL A 71 -11.95 -4.43 1.20
N CYS A 72 -12.09 -3.84 0.01
CA CYS A 72 -12.75 -2.55 -0.17
C CYS A 72 -14.19 -2.57 0.34
N ALA A 73 -14.98 -3.57 -0.08
CA ALA A 73 -16.36 -3.73 0.34
C ALA A 73 -16.50 -4.00 1.85
N ALA A 74 -15.60 -4.80 2.43
CA ALA A 74 -15.60 -5.09 3.86
C ALA A 74 -15.37 -3.83 4.71
N TYR A 75 -14.51 -2.92 4.26
CA TYR A 75 -14.20 -1.71 5.00
C TYR A 75 -15.18 -0.56 4.73
N PHE A 76 -15.50 -0.29 3.45
CA PHE A 76 -16.33 0.86 3.04
C PHE A 76 -17.83 0.52 2.90
N GLY A 77 -18.22 -0.76 3.03
CA GLY A 77 -19.58 -1.23 2.82
C GLY A 77 -19.91 -1.54 1.35
N ASP A 78 -19.08 -1.10 0.41
CA ASP A 78 -19.21 -1.38 -1.03
C ASP A 78 -17.84 -1.30 -1.73
N ALA A 79 -17.71 -2.02 -2.85
CA ALA A 79 -16.52 -2.02 -3.72
C ALA A 79 -16.55 -0.83 -4.70
N LEU A 80 -16.53 0.39 -4.19
CA LEU A 80 -16.61 1.61 -4.99
C LEU A 80 -15.37 1.78 -5.89
N PRO A 81 -15.53 2.02 -7.20
CA PRO A 81 -14.40 2.13 -8.14
C PRO A 81 -13.34 3.16 -7.71
N GLY A 82 -13.75 4.31 -7.18
CA GLY A 82 -12.82 5.34 -6.68
C GLY A 82 -12.01 4.87 -5.47
N MET A 83 -12.61 4.10 -4.55
CA MET A 83 -11.89 3.55 -3.39
C MET A 83 -10.93 2.44 -3.81
N ILE A 84 -11.35 1.53 -4.70
CA ILE A 84 -10.47 0.51 -5.28
C ILE A 84 -9.28 1.17 -5.99
N ALA A 85 -9.53 2.20 -6.80
CA ALA A 85 -8.47 2.94 -7.47
C ALA A 85 -7.49 3.56 -6.47
N ARG A 86 -8.02 4.16 -5.39
CA ARG A 86 -7.21 4.76 -4.33
C ARG A 86 -6.35 3.71 -3.61
N MET A 87 -6.89 2.53 -3.29
CA MET A 87 -6.14 1.40 -2.75
C MET A 87 -5.03 0.95 -3.71
N LYS A 88 -5.33 0.80 -5.00
CA LYS A 88 -4.35 0.43 -6.05
C LYS A 88 -3.20 1.44 -6.16
N LEU A 89 -3.50 2.72 -6.12
CA LEU A 89 -2.48 3.77 -6.12
C LEU A 89 -1.65 3.74 -4.82
N ASN A 90 -2.28 3.46 -3.69
CA ASN A 90 -1.56 3.31 -2.41
C ASN A 90 -0.71 2.03 -2.35
N MET A 91 -1.05 0.95 -3.08
CA MET A 91 -0.14 -0.18 -3.27
C MET A 91 1.19 0.26 -3.93
N ILE A 92 1.12 1.17 -4.92
CA ILE A 92 2.31 1.76 -5.54
C ILE A 92 3.07 2.61 -4.52
N MET A 93 2.37 3.46 -3.77
CA MET A 93 2.98 4.35 -2.77
C MET A 93 3.65 3.55 -1.64
N SER A 94 3.05 2.44 -1.22
CA SER A 94 3.62 1.51 -0.25
C SER A 94 4.95 0.92 -0.76
N ASP A 95 4.96 0.36 -1.98
CA ASP A 95 6.20 -0.19 -2.56
C ASP A 95 7.28 0.89 -2.74
N VAL A 96 6.92 2.11 -3.11
CA VAL A 96 7.88 3.22 -3.22
C VAL A 96 8.42 3.62 -1.85
N GLY A 97 7.56 3.79 -0.86
CA GLY A 97 7.95 4.22 0.50
C GLY A 97 8.83 3.18 1.19
N TRP A 98 8.40 1.93 1.24
CA TRP A 98 9.17 0.85 1.85
C TRP A 98 10.46 0.54 1.07
N GLY A 99 10.47 0.71 -0.26
CA GLY A 99 11.68 0.64 -1.05
C GLY A 99 12.69 1.73 -0.68
N LEU A 100 12.24 2.97 -0.42
CA LEU A 100 13.11 4.05 0.08
C LEU A 100 13.64 3.75 1.48
N TRP A 101 12.79 3.24 2.38
CA TRP A 101 13.21 2.80 3.71
C TRP A 101 14.30 1.72 3.61
N ALA A 102 14.08 0.69 2.78
CA ALA A 102 15.05 -0.38 2.56
C ALA A 102 16.38 0.14 1.99
N ALA A 103 16.35 1.08 1.05
CA ALA A 103 17.57 1.70 0.51
C ALA A 103 18.36 2.46 1.59
N ILE A 104 17.69 3.06 2.57
CA ILE A 104 18.32 3.67 3.74
C ILE A 104 18.92 2.58 4.63
N GLN A 105 18.16 1.51 4.94
CA GLN A 105 18.63 0.39 5.76
C GLN A 105 19.85 -0.30 5.16
N ALA A 106 19.92 -0.43 3.84
CA ALA A 106 21.09 -0.98 3.14
C ALA A 106 22.40 -0.23 3.48
N LYS A 107 22.29 1.02 3.97
CA LYS A 107 23.46 1.84 4.34
C LYS A 107 23.75 1.85 5.83
N ILE A 108 22.71 1.78 6.67
CA ILE A 108 22.84 2.04 8.11
C ILE A 108 22.56 0.81 9.00
N SER A 109 21.87 -0.22 8.48
CA SER A 109 21.53 -1.42 9.26
C SER A 109 22.77 -2.28 9.52
N THR A 110 22.78 -2.91 10.70
CA THR A 110 23.73 -3.96 11.07
C THR A 110 23.17 -5.36 10.91
N ILE A 111 21.90 -5.47 10.46
CA ILE A 111 21.22 -6.75 10.21
C ILE A 111 21.76 -7.33 8.90
N ASP A 112 22.09 -8.63 8.91
CA ASP A 112 22.51 -9.37 7.71
C ASP A 112 21.28 -9.71 6.86
N PHE A 113 20.89 -8.75 6.03
CA PHE A 113 19.75 -8.84 5.10
C PHE A 113 20.04 -8.01 3.83
N ASP A 114 19.65 -8.52 2.67
CA ASP A 114 19.81 -7.79 1.39
C ASP A 114 18.74 -6.70 1.23
N PHE A 115 18.85 -5.65 2.02
CA PHE A 115 17.96 -4.49 1.94
C PHE A 115 17.97 -3.82 0.56
N TRP A 116 19.11 -3.82 -0.14
CA TRP A 116 19.17 -3.19 -1.46
C TRP A 116 18.42 -4.01 -2.52
N GLY A 117 18.60 -5.32 -2.54
CA GLY A 117 17.83 -6.22 -3.41
C GLY A 117 16.33 -6.09 -3.15
N TRP A 118 15.93 -6.02 -1.87
CA TRP A 118 14.54 -5.83 -1.49
C TRP A 118 13.98 -4.46 -1.95
N ALA A 119 14.75 -3.38 -1.87
CA ALA A 119 14.36 -2.07 -2.41
C ALA A 119 14.12 -2.13 -3.92
N ILE A 120 15.01 -2.76 -4.67
CA ILE A 120 14.90 -2.92 -6.13
C ILE A 120 13.67 -3.72 -6.51
N GLU A 121 13.38 -4.81 -5.80
CA GLU A 121 12.16 -5.61 -6.00
C GLU A 121 10.90 -4.77 -5.81
N ARG A 122 10.80 -4.02 -4.70
CA ARG A 122 9.64 -3.16 -4.41
C ARG A 122 9.45 -2.09 -5.48
N TRP A 123 10.50 -1.40 -5.89
CA TRP A 123 10.43 -0.41 -6.96
C TRP A 123 10.06 -1.05 -8.32
N GLY A 124 10.52 -2.28 -8.59
CA GLY A 124 10.10 -3.05 -9.76
C GLY A 124 8.59 -3.28 -9.78
N ARG A 125 8.01 -3.76 -8.66
CA ARG A 125 6.56 -3.95 -8.51
C ARG A 125 5.77 -2.64 -8.68
N ALA A 126 6.28 -1.54 -8.11
CA ALA A 126 5.67 -0.22 -8.29
C ALA A 126 5.69 0.21 -9.76
N GLN A 127 6.82 0.02 -10.45
CA GLN A 127 6.98 0.37 -11.86
C GLN A 127 6.05 -0.45 -12.74
N GLU A 128 5.95 -1.77 -12.53
CA GLU A 128 5.02 -2.64 -13.27
C GLU A 128 3.56 -2.15 -13.18
N LYS A 129 3.12 -1.74 -11.98
CA LYS A 129 1.78 -1.18 -11.79
C LYS A 129 1.60 0.15 -12.52
N MET A 130 2.60 1.03 -12.48
CA MET A 130 2.56 2.32 -13.17
C MET A 130 2.56 2.17 -14.70
N ASP A 131 3.17 1.12 -15.22
CA ASP A 131 3.23 0.80 -16.66
C ASP A 131 2.01 0.00 -17.13
N SER A 132 1.16 -0.46 -16.21
CA SER A 132 -0.01 -1.26 -16.55
C SER A 132 -1.06 -0.44 -17.33
N ALA A 133 -1.83 -1.12 -18.19
CA ALA A 133 -2.92 -0.50 -18.94
C ALA A 133 -4.02 0.08 -18.00
N GLU A 134 -4.14 -0.45 -16.78
CA GLU A 134 -5.13 -0.04 -15.79
C GLU A 134 -4.76 1.25 -15.05
N PHE A 135 -3.48 1.62 -15.02
CA PHE A 135 -2.99 2.77 -14.27
C PHE A 135 -3.72 4.08 -14.62
N SER A 136 -3.91 4.32 -15.93
CA SER A 136 -4.64 5.51 -16.40
C SER A 136 -6.10 5.54 -15.93
N LYS A 137 -6.71 4.36 -15.76
CA LYS A 137 -8.07 4.25 -15.21
C LYS A 137 -8.07 4.58 -13.71
N TRP A 138 -7.14 4.04 -12.93
CA TRP A 138 -7.05 4.35 -11.49
C TRP A 138 -6.86 5.84 -11.23
N MET A 139 -6.00 6.49 -12.04
CA MET A 139 -5.76 7.94 -11.95
C MET A 139 -7.01 8.79 -12.24
N LYS A 140 -7.95 8.29 -13.03
CA LYS A 140 -9.25 8.95 -13.30
C LYS A 140 -10.26 8.65 -12.21
N ASP A 141 -10.38 7.37 -11.83
CA ASP A 141 -11.39 6.92 -10.89
C ASP A 141 -11.16 7.49 -9.49
N VAL A 142 -9.92 7.71 -9.05
CA VAL A 142 -9.60 8.30 -7.75
C VAL A 142 -10.04 9.76 -7.60
N ALA A 143 -10.18 10.47 -8.70
CA ALA A 143 -10.62 11.87 -8.74
C ALA A 143 -12.14 12.02 -8.99
N SER A 144 -12.87 10.94 -9.27
CA SER A 144 -14.33 10.91 -9.53
C SER A 144 -15.18 10.70 -8.25
#